data_74113dafef9a712e815c66991f951ace
#
_entry.id   74113dafef9a712e815c66991f951ace
#
_cell.length_a   1.000
_cell.length_b   1.000
_cell.length_c   1.000
_cell.angle_alpha   90.00
_cell.angle_beta   90.00
_cell.angle_gamma   90.00
#
_symmetry.space_group_name_H-M   'P 1'
#
loop_
_entity.id
_entity.type
_entity.pdbx_description
1 polymer ?
#
loop_
_entity_poly.entity_id
_entity_poly.type
_entity_poly.pdbx_seq_one_letter_code
_entity_poly.pdbx_strand_id
1 'polypeptide(L)'
;MKWMLDRIRHLIAAYLQKPASGHEPITPTDPYRTDLAPSLEPRRSSNNVDASLDARRKEPGVEEGLKKIPGVTPRMLVAFAEHGIKSVEDLADCATDDLHGWRESKDGITIRHAGMLSRFRVSRKACEAIIMNARTKAGWFK
;
A
#
# COMPACT_ATOMS: atom_id res chain seq x y z
N MET A 1 -21.03 -9.31 -3.14
CA MET A 1 -21.07 -8.12 -3.99
C MET A 1 -21.45 -6.83 -3.29
N LYS A 2 -22.13 -6.84 -2.17
CA LYS A 2 -22.39 -5.63 -1.35
C LYS A 2 -21.12 -4.98 -0.78
N TRP A 3 -20.11 -5.76 -0.58
CA TRP A 3 -18.84 -5.33 0.03
C TRP A 3 -18.01 -4.38 -0.87
N MET A 4 -18.10 -4.57 -2.16
CA MET A 4 -17.41 -3.72 -3.13
C MET A 4 -18.05 -2.33 -3.26
N LEU A 5 -19.36 -2.27 -3.15
CA LEU A 5 -20.12 -1.02 -3.27
C LEU A 5 -19.95 -0.11 -2.04
N ASP A 6 -19.79 -0.67 -0.86
CA ASP A 6 -19.56 0.11 0.37
C ASP A 6 -18.15 0.72 0.40
N ARG A 7 -17.17 0.01 -0.16
CA ARG A 7 -15.80 0.55 -0.28
C ARG A 7 -15.70 1.69 -1.27
N ILE A 8 -16.44 1.62 -2.36
CA ILE A 8 -16.49 2.68 -3.38
C ILE A 8 -17.20 3.91 -2.83
N ARG A 9 -18.27 3.74 -2.06
CA ARG A 9 -18.97 4.85 -1.41
C ARG A 9 -18.10 5.60 -0.41
N HIS A 10 -17.29 4.91 0.37
CA HIS A 10 -16.37 5.53 1.33
C HIS A 10 -15.25 6.32 0.64
N LEU A 11 -14.72 5.82 -0.46
CA LEU A 11 -13.70 6.50 -1.24
C LEU A 11 -14.25 7.74 -1.95
N ILE A 12 -15.46 7.69 -2.45
CA ILE A 12 -16.12 8.84 -3.10
C ILE A 12 -16.48 9.90 -2.06
N ALA A 13 -16.96 9.51 -0.91
CA ALA A 13 -17.27 10.44 0.17
C ALA A 13 -16.01 11.16 0.69
N ALA A 14 -14.89 10.46 0.82
CA ALA A 14 -13.62 11.05 1.21
C ALA A 14 -13.04 11.98 0.13
N TYR A 15 -13.32 11.71 -1.12
CA TYR A 15 -12.86 12.54 -2.23
C TYR A 15 -13.68 13.83 -2.38
N LEU A 16 -14.97 13.79 -2.11
CA LEU A 16 -15.86 14.94 -2.16
C LEU A 16 -15.75 15.87 -0.94
N GLN A 17 -15.21 15.36 0.17
CA GLN A 17 -15.00 16.14 1.40
C GLN A 17 -13.60 16.78 1.47
N LYS A 18 -12.79 16.66 0.44
CA LYS A 18 -11.60 17.44 0.37
C LYS A 18 -12.03 18.90 0.18
N PRO A 19 -11.93 19.75 1.21
CA PRO A 19 -12.14 21.16 0.97
C PRO A 19 -11.14 21.53 -0.11
N ALA A 20 -11.58 22.23 -1.11
CA ALA A 20 -10.70 23.03 -1.92
C ALA A 20 -10.08 24.04 -0.95
N SER A 21 -9.16 23.56 -0.14
CA SER A 21 -8.40 24.39 0.74
C SER A 21 -7.64 25.30 -0.17
N GLY A 22 -7.99 26.53 -0.01
CA GLY A 22 -7.40 27.60 -0.72
C GLY A 22 -5.93 27.35 -0.89
N HIS A 23 -5.52 27.48 -2.09
CA HIS A 23 -4.18 27.82 -2.39
C HIS A 23 -3.76 28.83 -1.37
N GLU A 24 -3.08 28.42 -0.33
CA GLU A 24 -2.39 29.38 0.49
C GLU A 24 -1.46 30.10 -0.47
N PRO A 25 -1.63 31.40 -0.62
CA PRO A 25 -0.69 32.14 -1.44
C PRO A 25 0.68 31.82 -0.83
N ILE A 26 1.49 31.15 -1.59
CA ILE A 26 2.90 31.06 -1.30
C ILE A 26 3.33 32.51 -1.26
N THR A 27 3.41 33.05 -0.06
CA THR A 27 4.04 34.35 0.12
C THR A 27 5.50 34.14 -0.22
N PRO A 28 5.93 34.66 -1.38
CA PRO A 28 7.32 34.53 -1.76
C PRO A 28 8.08 35.61 -1.03
N THR A 29 8.33 35.44 0.19
CA THR A 29 9.31 36.33 0.81
C THR A 29 9.42 36.01 2.29
N ASP A 30 10.19 35.06 2.54
CA ASP A 30 11.06 35.17 3.68
C ASP A 30 12.46 35.46 3.14
N PRO A 31 12.86 36.71 3.04
CA PRO A 31 14.18 37.06 2.55
C PRO A 31 15.30 36.63 3.49
N TYR A 32 14.94 36.08 4.63
CA TYR A 32 15.84 35.52 5.64
C TYR A 32 15.83 33.99 5.70
N ARG A 33 15.06 33.34 4.86
CA ARG A 33 15.35 31.96 4.55
C ARG A 33 16.52 31.90 3.59
N THR A 34 17.62 32.44 4.04
CA THR A 34 18.91 31.97 3.58
C THR A 34 18.85 30.48 3.79
N ASP A 35 18.79 29.79 2.72
CA ASP A 35 19.10 28.37 2.69
C ASP A 35 20.52 28.22 3.19
N LEU A 36 20.63 28.37 4.46
CA LEU A 36 21.79 28.06 5.20
C LEU A 36 21.96 26.57 5.04
N ALA A 37 22.92 26.31 4.21
CA ALA A 37 23.65 25.11 4.14
C ALA A 37 22.74 23.88 3.94
N PRO A 38 23.07 23.04 3.04
CA PRO A 38 22.62 21.69 3.15
C PRO A 38 22.94 21.31 4.58
N SER A 39 21.92 21.35 5.41
CA SER A 39 22.02 20.66 6.67
C SER A 39 22.55 19.32 6.26
N LEU A 40 23.74 19.06 6.70
CA LEU A 40 24.26 17.72 6.77
C LEU A 40 23.32 17.02 7.75
N GLU A 41 22.10 16.79 7.29
CA GLU A 41 21.26 15.80 7.91
C GLU A 41 22.08 14.54 7.81
N PRO A 42 22.51 14.02 8.95
CA PRO A 42 23.18 12.76 8.92
C PRO A 42 22.25 11.86 8.13
N ARG A 43 22.73 11.32 7.04
CA ARG A 43 22.02 10.33 6.29
C ARG A 43 21.51 9.37 7.32
N ARG A 44 20.24 9.51 7.64
CA ARG A 44 19.59 8.59 8.57
C ARG A 44 19.84 7.24 7.99
N SER A 45 20.73 6.57 8.63
CA SER A 45 21.11 5.22 8.29
C SER A 45 19.83 4.47 7.98
N SER A 46 19.77 3.85 6.83
CA SER A 46 18.64 3.04 6.37
C SER A 46 18.19 2.00 7.39
N ASN A 47 19.01 1.78 8.39
CA ASN A 47 18.78 0.86 9.50
C ASN A 47 17.60 1.29 10.42
N ASN A 48 17.31 2.60 10.52
CA ASN A 48 16.20 3.06 11.34
C ASN A 48 14.84 2.86 10.67
N VAL A 49 14.81 2.79 9.34
CA VAL A 49 13.57 2.53 8.62
C VAL A 49 13.12 1.09 8.84
N ASP A 50 14.07 0.16 8.86
CA ASP A 50 13.77 -1.25 9.08
C ASP A 50 13.33 -1.51 10.53
N ALA A 51 13.93 -0.85 11.50
CA ALA A 51 13.52 -0.96 12.91
C ALA A 51 12.11 -0.42 13.15
N SER A 52 11.72 0.67 12.49
CA SER A 52 10.36 1.22 12.62
C SER A 52 9.32 0.36 11.91
N LEU A 53 9.71 -0.32 10.83
CA LEU A 53 8.87 -1.30 10.14
C LEU A 53 8.69 -2.57 10.96
N ASP A 54 9.72 -2.98 11.69
CA ASP A 54 9.65 -4.13 12.61
C ASP A 54 8.76 -3.83 13.82
N ALA A 55 8.78 -2.61 14.32
CA ALA A 55 7.88 -2.17 15.38
C ALA A 55 6.42 -2.18 14.95
N ARG A 56 6.13 -1.72 13.72
CA ARG A 56 4.78 -1.78 13.15
C ARG A 56 4.33 -3.20 12.84
N ARG A 57 5.26 -4.11 12.58
CA ARG A 57 4.98 -5.54 12.41
C ARG A 57 4.54 -6.22 13.69
N LYS A 58 4.96 -5.70 14.83
CA LYS A 58 4.56 -6.22 16.15
C LYS A 58 3.18 -5.73 16.58
N GLU A 59 2.54 -4.88 15.81
CA GLU A 59 1.17 -4.51 16.09
C GLU A 59 0.27 -5.74 16.05
N PRO A 60 -0.59 -5.92 17.07
CA PRO A 60 -1.42 -7.12 17.20
C PRO A 60 -2.38 -7.21 16.01
N GLY A 61 -2.22 -8.22 15.20
CA GLY A 61 -3.16 -8.49 14.14
C GLY A 61 -2.60 -9.00 12.81
N VAL A 62 -1.29 -9.00 12.62
CA VAL A 62 -0.72 -9.62 11.41
C VAL A 62 -0.29 -11.04 11.74
N GLU A 63 -0.96 -12.00 11.13
CA GLU A 63 -0.68 -13.41 11.34
C GLU A 63 0.74 -13.78 10.90
N GLU A 64 1.41 -14.59 11.70
CA GLU A 64 2.74 -15.09 11.33
C GLU A 64 2.73 -15.95 10.06
N GLY A 65 1.58 -16.48 9.72
CA GLY A 65 1.36 -17.19 8.47
C GLY A 65 1.73 -16.39 7.24
N LEU A 66 1.43 -15.08 7.25
CA LEU A 66 1.77 -14.16 6.15
C LEU A 66 3.29 -13.99 5.97
N LYS A 67 4.05 -14.01 7.05
CA LYS A 67 5.52 -13.90 7.00
C LYS A 67 6.18 -15.11 6.35
N LYS A 68 5.50 -16.26 6.40
CA LYS A 68 6.01 -17.54 5.87
C LYS A 68 5.62 -17.77 4.40
N ILE A 69 4.95 -16.81 3.78
CA ILE A 69 4.59 -16.91 2.36
C ILE A 69 5.80 -16.52 1.52
N PRO A 70 6.27 -17.40 0.63
CA PRO A 70 7.39 -17.07 -0.25
C PRO A 70 7.02 -15.89 -1.16
N GLY A 71 7.93 -14.94 -1.28
CA GLY A 71 7.75 -13.72 -2.06
C GLY A 71 7.16 -12.53 -1.29
N VAL A 72 6.71 -12.73 -0.06
CA VAL A 72 6.26 -11.65 0.81
C VAL A 72 7.43 -11.07 1.59
N THR A 73 7.65 -9.77 1.42
CA THR A 73 8.66 -9.04 2.18
C THR A 73 8.06 -8.38 3.42
N PRO A 74 8.87 -8.08 4.43
CA PRO A 74 8.41 -7.36 5.61
C PRO A 74 7.69 -6.04 5.30
N ARG A 75 8.14 -5.33 4.30
CA ARG A 75 7.51 -4.07 3.86
C ARG A 75 6.13 -4.29 3.24
N MET A 76 5.96 -5.41 2.54
CA MET A 76 4.66 -5.79 1.99
C MET A 76 3.65 -6.13 3.09
N LEU A 77 4.10 -6.72 4.21
CA LEU A 77 3.25 -7.00 5.35
C LEU A 77 2.63 -5.73 5.94
N VAL A 78 3.39 -4.65 6.00
CA VAL A 78 2.88 -3.35 6.44
C VAL A 78 1.81 -2.84 5.48
N ALA A 79 2.07 -2.93 4.17
CA ALA A 79 1.08 -2.55 3.16
C ALA A 79 -0.19 -3.39 3.25
N PHE A 80 -0.07 -4.68 3.48
CA PHE A 80 -1.23 -5.56 3.68
C PHE A 80 -2.04 -5.16 4.91
N ALA A 81 -1.36 -4.88 6.02
CA ALA A 81 -2.02 -4.42 7.25
C ALA A 81 -2.74 -3.08 7.04
N GLU A 82 -2.16 -2.15 6.30
CA GLU A 82 -2.78 -0.86 5.94
C GLU A 82 -4.05 -1.04 5.13
N HIS A 83 -4.11 -2.08 4.30
CA HIS A 83 -5.29 -2.44 3.51
C HIS A 83 -6.24 -3.42 4.21
N GLY A 84 -5.97 -3.74 5.48
CA GLY A 84 -6.83 -4.60 6.28
C GLY A 84 -6.62 -6.10 6.08
N ILE A 85 -5.58 -6.51 5.35
CA ILE A 85 -5.20 -7.90 5.17
C ILE A 85 -4.33 -8.30 6.36
N LYS A 86 -4.87 -9.12 7.23
CA LYS A 86 -4.23 -9.53 8.48
C LYS A 86 -3.94 -11.03 8.55
N SER A 87 -4.70 -11.81 7.80
CA SER A 87 -4.60 -13.27 7.78
C SER A 87 -4.15 -13.80 6.41
N VAL A 88 -3.73 -15.06 6.38
CA VAL A 88 -3.42 -15.78 5.13
C VAL A 88 -4.68 -15.92 4.27
N GLU A 89 -5.83 -16.09 4.90
CA GLU A 89 -7.12 -16.23 4.23
C GLU A 89 -7.52 -14.93 3.53
N ASP A 90 -7.37 -13.78 4.20
CA ASP A 90 -7.64 -12.46 3.59
C ASP A 90 -6.80 -12.25 2.33
N LEU A 91 -5.54 -12.69 2.35
CA LEU A 91 -4.65 -12.60 1.20
C LEU A 91 -5.04 -13.59 0.10
N ALA A 92 -5.51 -14.77 0.47
CA ALA A 92 -5.99 -15.78 -0.47
C ALA A 92 -7.26 -15.34 -1.22
N ASP A 93 -8.10 -14.55 -0.56
CA ASP A 93 -9.31 -13.96 -1.14
C ASP A 93 -9.02 -12.81 -2.14
N CYS A 94 -7.84 -12.21 -2.04
CA CYS A 94 -7.47 -11.12 -2.93
C CYS A 94 -7.30 -11.58 -4.38
N ALA A 95 -7.62 -10.70 -5.31
CA ALA A 95 -7.29 -10.90 -6.71
C ALA A 95 -5.88 -10.38 -7.03
N THR A 96 -5.28 -10.91 -8.07
CA THR A 96 -3.97 -10.43 -8.56
C THR A 96 -4.00 -8.94 -8.90
N ASP A 97 -5.13 -8.47 -9.40
CA ASP A 97 -5.33 -7.08 -9.77
C ASP A 97 -5.39 -6.16 -8.54
N ASP A 98 -5.86 -6.64 -7.40
CA ASP A 98 -5.85 -5.88 -6.15
C ASP A 98 -4.42 -5.63 -5.64
N LEU A 99 -3.53 -6.58 -5.85
CA LEU A 99 -2.13 -6.45 -5.47
C LEU A 99 -1.32 -5.63 -6.46
N HIS A 100 -1.45 -5.95 -7.75
CA HIS A 100 -0.65 -5.34 -8.81
C HIS A 100 -1.22 -4.01 -9.30
N GLY A 101 -2.56 -3.88 -9.28
CA GLY A 101 -3.30 -2.83 -9.97
C GLY A 101 -3.73 -3.23 -11.37
N TRP A 102 -4.71 -2.54 -11.88
CA TRP A 102 -5.31 -2.83 -13.17
C TRP A 102 -5.56 -1.54 -13.97
N ARG A 103 -5.83 -1.72 -15.25
CA ARG A 103 -6.15 -0.63 -16.15
C ARG A 103 -7.55 -0.84 -16.71
N GLU A 104 -8.35 0.18 -16.59
CA GLU A 104 -9.65 0.25 -17.21
C GLU A 104 -9.58 1.18 -18.42
N SER A 105 -10.07 0.71 -19.56
CA SER A 105 -10.22 1.55 -20.72
C SER A 105 -11.71 1.77 -20.96
N LYS A 106 -12.14 2.99 -20.78
CA LYS A 106 -13.54 3.39 -21.02
C LYS A 106 -13.55 4.66 -21.86
N ASP A 107 -14.32 4.64 -22.95
CA ASP A 107 -14.51 5.77 -23.85
C ASP A 107 -13.19 6.40 -24.40
N GLY A 108 -12.19 5.54 -24.64
CA GLY A 108 -10.88 5.98 -25.14
C GLY A 108 -9.96 6.55 -24.06
N ILE A 109 -10.41 6.61 -22.80
CA ILE A 109 -9.62 7.05 -21.66
C ILE A 109 -9.15 5.82 -20.90
N THR A 110 -7.84 5.73 -20.69
CA THR A 110 -7.26 4.67 -19.86
C THR A 110 -7.06 5.15 -18.43
N ILE A 111 -7.82 4.59 -17.53
CA ILE A 111 -7.69 4.84 -16.08
C ILE A 111 -6.82 3.75 -15.48
N ARG A 112 -5.84 4.15 -14.70
CA ARG A 112 -4.95 3.24 -14.00
C ARG A 112 -5.30 3.19 -12.52
N HIS A 113 -5.67 2.01 -12.06
CA HIS A 113 -5.90 1.72 -10.66
C HIS A 113 -4.63 1.12 -10.06
N ALA A 114 -4.09 1.79 -9.05
CA ALA A 114 -2.89 1.32 -8.37
C ALA A 114 -3.26 0.20 -7.39
N GLY A 115 -2.56 -0.92 -7.50
CA GLY A 115 -2.69 -2.01 -6.52
C GLY A 115 -1.91 -1.74 -5.24
N MET A 116 -2.17 -2.55 -4.22
CA MET A 116 -1.53 -2.44 -2.90
C MET A 116 0.00 -2.54 -2.97
N LEU A 117 0.51 -3.36 -3.87
CA LEU A 117 1.94 -3.58 -4.08
C LEU A 117 2.54 -2.73 -5.21
N SER A 118 1.81 -1.79 -5.76
CA SER A 118 2.28 -0.92 -6.85
C SER A 118 3.55 -0.15 -6.48
N ARG A 119 3.71 0.19 -5.21
CA ARG A 119 4.90 0.88 -4.67
C ARG A 119 6.16 0.02 -4.67
N PHE A 120 6.01 -1.29 -4.67
CA PHE A 120 7.11 -2.23 -4.57
C PHE A 120 7.62 -2.73 -5.92
N ARG A 121 7.03 -2.27 -7.02
CA ARG A 121 7.35 -2.68 -8.39
C ARG A 121 7.32 -4.20 -8.58
N VAL A 122 6.42 -4.86 -7.89
CA VAL A 122 6.24 -6.31 -8.01
C VAL A 122 5.54 -6.61 -9.34
N SER A 123 6.04 -7.62 -10.05
CA SER A 123 5.40 -8.04 -11.30
C SER A 123 4.05 -8.72 -11.03
N ARG A 124 3.15 -8.67 -12.01
CA ARG A 124 1.86 -9.36 -11.93
C ARG A 124 2.03 -10.85 -11.62
N LYS A 125 3.02 -11.49 -12.25
CA LYS A 125 3.35 -12.90 -12.04
C LYS A 125 3.78 -13.18 -10.59
N ALA A 126 4.53 -12.27 -9.98
CA ALA A 126 4.90 -12.40 -8.57
C ALA A 126 3.71 -12.20 -7.64
N CYS A 127 2.81 -11.28 -7.93
CA CYS A 127 1.56 -11.11 -7.16
C CYS A 127 0.69 -12.36 -7.24
N GLU A 128 0.56 -12.96 -8.42
CA GLU A 128 -0.15 -14.20 -8.63
C GLU A 128 0.47 -15.34 -7.82
N ALA A 129 1.79 -15.47 -7.84
CA ALA A 129 2.49 -16.49 -7.05
C ALA A 129 2.28 -16.32 -5.55
N ILE A 130 2.27 -15.09 -5.05
CA ILE A 130 1.99 -14.77 -3.65
C ILE A 130 0.57 -15.23 -3.27
N ILE A 131 -0.43 -14.93 -4.10
CA ILE A 131 -1.81 -15.34 -3.86
C ILE A 131 -1.97 -16.85 -3.92
N MET A 132 -1.36 -17.51 -4.90
CA MET A 132 -1.38 -18.96 -5.02
C MET A 132 -0.76 -19.65 -3.80
N ASN A 133 0.36 -19.12 -3.32
CA ASN A 133 1.00 -19.62 -2.09
C ASN A 133 0.11 -19.38 -0.86
N ALA A 134 -0.59 -18.25 -0.79
CA ALA A 134 -1.54 -17.98 0.28
C ALA A 134 -2.72 -18.97 0.24
N ARG A 135 -3.30 -19.22 -0.93
CA ARG A 135 -4.38 -20.20 -1.12
C ARG A 135 -3.97 -21.62 -0.76
N THR A 136 -2.77 -22.01 -1.16
CA THR A 136 -2.20 -23.32 -0.79
C THR A 136 -2.07 -23.43 0.73
N LYS A 137 -1.62 -22.37 1.36
CA LYS A 137 -1.43 -22.34 2.81
C LYS A 137 -2.74 -22.27 3.59
N ALA A 138 -3.74 -21.58 3.04
CA ALA A 138 -5.10 -21.56 3.57
C ALA A 138 -5.85 -22.89 3.37
N GLY A 139 -5.28 -23.83 2.61
CA GLY A 139 -5.84 -25.17 2.39
C GLY A 139 -6.93 -25.20 1.31
N TRP A 140 -6.96 -24.23 0.40
CA TRP A 140 -7.94 -24.20 -0.69
C TRP A 140 -7.70 -25.28 -1.74
N PHE A 141 -6.46 -25.71 -1.86
CA PHE A 141 -6.07 -26.82 -2.72
C PHE A 141 -5.74 -28.03 -1.86
N LYS A 142 -6.72 -28.86 -1.67
CA LYS A 142 -6.56 -30.20 -1.08
C LYS A 142 -6.53 -31.26 -2.15
#